data_9cd3583a2030f8b4b0fd1d6920396809
#
_entry.id   9cd3583a2030f8b4b0fd1d6920396809
#
_cell.length_a   1.000
_cell.length_b   1.000
_cell.length_c   1.000
_cell.angle_alpha   90.00
_cell.angle_beta   90.00
_cell.angle_gamma   90.00
#
_symmetry.space_group_name_H-M   'P 1'
#
loop_
_entity.id
_entity.type
_entity.pdbx_description
1 polymer ?
#
loop_
_entity_poly.entity_id
_entity_poly.type
_entity_poly.pdbx_seq_one_letter_code
_entity_poly.pdbx_strand_id
1 'polypeptide(L)'
;MKEDKNMLNILFSSKTINIVCNDIADNKTNIEVSELLIEELSELIQAVIKLERWDNGETTLRYNIDEIYNNVYEEMGDVIIMMLQFIHKNNIEYEKLLTKMCKKLIRYYETKQE
;
A
#
# COMPACT_ATOMS: atom_id res chain seq x y z
N MET A 1 15.54 21.39 7.36
CA MET A 1 15.47 20.08 8.05
C MET A 1 14.36 20.01 9.10
N LYS A 2 14.20 20.99 9.97
CA LYS A 2 13.06 21.03 10.89
C LYS A 2 11.73 21.24 10.17
N GLU A 3 11.72 22.03 9.09
CA GLU A 3 10.53 22.28 8.28
C GLU A 3 10.07 21.02 7.54
N ASP A 4 11.01 20.24 7.02
CA ASP A 4 10.70 19.00 6.30
C ASP A 4 10.11 17.95 7.23
N LYS A 5 10.61 17.82 8.46
CA LYS A 5 10.06 16.91 9.46
C LYS A 5 8.66 17.30 9.89
N ASN A 6 8.39 18.61 10.05
CA ASN A 6 7.04 19.10 10.41
C ASN A 6 6.05 18.85 9.27
N MET A 7 6.46 19.10 8.04
CA MET A 7 5.64 18.84 6.86
C MET A 7 5.33 17.35 6.72
N LEU A 8 6.33 16.49 6.90
CA LEU A 8 6.15 15.04 6.88
C LEU A 8 5.20 14.57 7.97
N ASN A 9 5.33 15.10 9.20
CA ASN A 9 4.43 14.75 10.29
C ASN A 9 2.96 15.15 10.00
N ILE A 10 2.75 16.28 9.34
CA ILE A 10 1.41 16.72 8.92
C ILE A 10 0.87 15.79 7.84
N LEU A 11 1.67 15.47 6.84
CA LEU A 11 1.28 14.58 5.74
C LEU A 11 1.01 13.16 6.20
N PHE A 12 1.76 12.68 7.22
CA PHE A 12 1.61 11.31 7.74
C PHE A 12 0.50 11.16 8.77
N SER A 13 -0.21 12.23 9.15
CA SER A 13 -1.43 12.01 9.93
C SER A 13 -2.43 11.26 9.06
N SER A 14 -3.03 10.19 9.57
CA SER A 14 -3.98 9.36 8.83
C SER A 14 -5.15 10.18 8.29
N LYS A 15 -5.57 11.20 9.04
CA LYS A 15 -6.64 12.11 8.63
C LYS A 15 -6.24 12.92 7.40
N THR A 16 -5.05 13.50 7.39
CA THR A 16 -4.56 14.32 6.27
C THR A 16 -4.37 13.46 5.02
N ILE A 17 -3.78 12.27 5.16
CA ILE A 17 -3.61 11.33 4.05
C ILE A 17 -4.97 11.01 3.43
N ASN A 18 -5.98 10.71 4.24
CA ASN A 18 -7.32 10.41 3.76
C ASN A 18 -7.94 11.59 3.01
N ILE A 19 -7.82 12.80 3.55
CA ILE A 19 -8.36 14.01 2.92
C ILE A 19 -7.73 14.23 1.54
N VAL A 20 -6.41 14.14 1.46
CA VAL A 20 -5.68 14.34 0.20
C VAL A 20 -6.03 13.25 -0.81
N CYS A 21 -6.07 11.99 -0.41
CA CYS A 21 -6.46 10.89 -1.29
C CYS A 21 -7.89 11.05 -1.81
N ASN A 22 -8.82 11.47 -0.96
CA ASN A 22 -10.20 11.72 -1.35
C ASN A 22 -10.29 12.85 -2.39
N ASP A 23 -9.58 13.95 -2.17
CA ASP A 23 -9.53 15.07 -3.11
C ASP A 23 -8.99 14.65 -4.48
N ILE A 24 -7.91 13.88 -4.48
CA ILE A 24 -7.34 13.36 -5.72
C ILE A 24 -8.33 12.44 -6.43
N ALA A 25 -8.95 11.55 -5.68
CA ALA A 25 -9.91 10.58 -6.23
C ALA A 25 -11.16 11.25 -6.81
N ASP A 26 -11.62 12.35 -6.19
CA ASP A 26 -12.79 13.07 -6.67
C ASP A 26 -12.61 13.68 -8.07
N ASN A 27 -11.38 13.85 -8.51
CA ASN A 27 -11.06 14.31 -9.86
C ASN A 27 -10.87 13.18 -10.88
N LYS A 28 -11.13 11.95 -10.49
CA LYS A 28 -10.98 10.76 -11.33
C LYS A 28 -12.29 9.99 -11.44
N THR A 29 -12.42 9.23 -12.51
CA THR A 29 -13.52 8.29 -12.64
C THR A 29 -13.23 7.03 -11.82
N ASN A 30 -14.27 6.24 -11.53
CA ASN A 30 -14.11 4.95 -10.84
C ASN A 30 -13.20 4.00 -11.63
N ILE A 31 -13.34 4.01 -12.96
CA ILE A 31 -12.52 3.17 -13.85
C ILE A 31 -11.06 3.58 -13.77
N GLU A 32 -10.75 4.88 -13.81
CA GLU A 32 -9.38 5.38 -13.69
C GLU A 32 -8.73 4.95 -12.37
N VAL A 33 -9.45 5.07 -11.27
CA VAL A 33 -8.95 4.66 -9.95
C VAL A 33 -8.68 3.15 -9.92
N SER A 34 -9.59 2.34 -10.48
CA SER A 34 -9.43 0.88 -10.53
C SER A 34 -8.22 0.48 -11.37
N GLU A 35 -8.04 1.10 -12.53
CA GLU A 35 -6.91 0.82 -13.42
C GLU A 35 -5.57 1.20 -12.79
N LEU A 36 -5.52 2.35 -12.12
CA LEU A 36 -4.32 2.80 -11.41
C LEU A 36 -3.99 1.87 -10.24
N LEU A 37 -4.99 1.40 -9.49
CA LEU A 37 -4.77 0.43 -8.42
C LEU A 37 -4.18 -0.87 -8.96
N ILE A 38 -4.71 -1.38 -10.07
CA ILE A 38 -4.20 -2.59 -10.72
C ILE A 38 -2.75 -2.39 -11.14
N GLU A 39 -2.42 -1.24 -11.73
CA GLU A 39 -1.07 -0.90 -12.15
C GLU A 39 -0.10 -0.90 -10.95
N GLU A 40 -0.46 -0.21 -9.88
CA GLU A 40 0.40 -0.13 -8.69
C GLU A 40 0.55 -1.49 -8.00
N LEU A 41 -0.50 -2.31 -7.97
CA LEU A 41 -0.40 -3.68 -7.44
C LEU A 41 0.58 -4.52 -8.27
N SER A 42 0.56 -4.38 -9.58
CA SER A 42 1.47 -5.08 -10.48
C SER A 42 2.92 -4.66 -10.24
N GLU A 43 3.19 -3.38 -10.01
CA GLU A 43 4.52 -2.87 -9.69
C GLU A 43 5.01 -3.36 -8.32
N LEU A 44 4.12 -3.43 -7.33
CA LEU A 44 4.45 -4.00 -6.02
C LEU A 44 4.81 -5.48 -6.13
N ILE A 45 4.08 -6.24 -6.92
CA ILE A 45 4.41 -7.66 -7.17
C ILE A 45 5.84 -7.78 -7.69
N GLN A 46 6.23 -6.95 -8.66
CA GLN A 46 7.59 -6.96 -9.21
C GLN A 46 8.64 -6.61 -8.15
N ALA A 47 8.36 -5.63 -7.31
CA ALA A 47 9.27 -5.24 -6.23
C ALA A 47 9.47 -6.38 -5.22
N VAL A 48 8.38 -7.05 -4.84
CA VAL A 48 8.42 -8.19 -3.91
C VAL A 48 9.20 -9.37 -4.52
N ILE A 49 9.02 -9.63 -5.81
CA ILE A 49 9.76 -10.70 -6.50
C ILE A 49 11.27 -10.41 -6.49
N LYS A 50 11.67 -9.16 -6.70
CA LYS A 50 13.09 -8.78 -6.63
C LYS A 50 13.68 -9.04 -5.25
N LEU A 51 12.93 -8.70 -4.19
CA LEU A 51 13.37 -8.97 -2.82
C LEU A 51 13.46 -10.47 -2.55
N GLU A 52 12.47 -11.25 -2.99
CA GLU A 52 12.49 -12.70 -2.87
C GLU A 52 13.72 -13.31 -3.56
N ARG A 53 14.03 -12.86 -4.77
CA ARG A 53 15.20 -13.34 -5.52
C ARG A 53 16.49 -13.00 -4.78
N TRP A 54 16.60 -11.84 -4.19
CA TRP A 54 17.74 -11.47 -3.36
C TRP A 54 17.86 -12.39 -2.14
N ASP A 55 16.75 -12.63 -1.44
CA ASP A 55 16.71 -13.50 -0.26
C ASP A 55 17.09 -14.94 -0.59
N ASN A 56 16.81 -15.39 -1.83
CA ASN A 56 17.21 -16.69 -2.33
C ASN A 56 18.67 -16.75 -2.81
N GLY A 57 19.42 -15.66 -2.63
CA GLY A 57 20.83 -15.62 -2.95
C GLY A 57 21.20 -15.46 -4.41
N GLU A 58 20.29 -14.91 -5.23
CA GLU A 58 20.60 -14.63 -6.64
C GLU A 58 21.64 -13.51 -6.75
N THR A 59 22.80 -13.85 -7.30
CA THR A 59 23.93 -12.91 -7.45
C THR A 59 23.87 -12.11 -8.74
N THR A 60 22.92 -12.43 -9.64
CA THR A 60 22.79 -11.78 -10.95
C THR A 60 21.98 -10.48 -10.88
N LEU A 61 21.40 -10.16 -9.71
CA LEU A 61 20.64 -8.93 -9.54
C LEU A 61 21.56 -7.70 -9.60
N ARG A 62 21.17 -6.72 -10.41
CA ARG A 62 21.94 -5.47 -10.63
C ARG A 62 21.82 -4.49 -9.48
N TYR A 63 20.86 -4.70 -8.57
CA TYR A 63 20.53 -3.76 -7.51
C TYR A 63 21.15 -4.23 -6.19
N ASN A 64 21.59 -3.27 -5.37
CA ASN A 64 21.99 -3.59 -4.00
C ASN A 64 20.74 -3.71 -3.12
N ILE A 65 20.92 -4.24 -1.90
CA ILE A 65 19.81 -4.51 -0.99
C ILE A 65 19.05 -3.23 -0.58
N ASP A 66 19.75 -2.12 -0.42
CA ASP A 66 19.13 -0.84 -0.04
C ASP A 66 18.21 -0.33 -1.14
N GLU A 67 18.62 -0.45 -2.41
CA GLU A 67 17.79 -0.09 -3.56
C GLU A 67 16.57 -0.99 -3.66
N ILE A 68 16.71 -2.27 -3.38
CA ILE A 68 15.61 -3.25 -3.41
C ILE A 68 14.57 -2.90 -2.35
N TYR A 69 15.00 -2.62 -1.11
CA TYR A 69 14.08 -2.21 -0.05
C TYR A 69 13.44 -0.85 -0.32
N ASN A 70 14.21 0.11 -0.81
CA ASN A 70 13.66 1.42 -1.16
C ASN A 70 12.55 1.30 -2.21
N ASN A 71 12.76 0.45 -3.21
CA ASN A 71 11.73 0.18 -4.23
C ASN A 71 10.48 -0.46 -3.62
N VAL A 72 10.63 -1.39 -2.68
CA VAL A 72 9.49 -1.99 -1.97
C VAL A 72 8.71 -0.92 -1.19
N TYR A 73 9.41 -0.03 -0.48
CA TYR A 73 8.76 1.07 0.26
C TYR A 73 7.97 1.99 -0.68
N GLU A 74 8.56 2.38 -1.80
CA GLU A 74 7.89 3.24 -2.78
C GLU A 74 6.63 2.57 -3.33
N GLU A 75 6.73 1.33 -3.75
CA GLU A 75 5.61 0.61 -4.36
C GLU A 75 4.51 0.29 -3.33
N MET A 76 4.88 -0.01 -2.09
CA MET A 76 3.89 -0.17 -1.02
C MET A 76 3.14 1.13 -0.76
N GLY A 77 3.87 2.24 -0.72
CA GLY A 77 3.26 3.56 -0.55
C GLY A 77 2.25 3.88 -1.64
N ASP A 78 2.64 3.63 -2.90
CA ASP A 78 1.77 3.86 -4.05
C ASP A 78 0.50 3.00 -4.00
N VAL A 79 0.63 1.74 -3.59
CA VAL A 79 -0.52 0.83 -3.44
C VAL A 79 -1.46 1.34 -2.33
N ILE A 80 -0.92 1.74 -1.19
CA ILE A 80 -1.74 2.25 -0.07
C ILE A 80 -2.51 3.50 -0.51
N ILE A 81 -1.84 4.43 -1.19
CA ILE A 81 -2.47 5.64 -1.72
C ILE A 81 -3.63 5.28 -2.66
N MET A 82 -3.42 4.34 -3.56
CA MET A 82 -4.47 3.91 -4.50
C MET A 82 -5.58 3.12 -3.83
N MET A 83 -5.27 2.32 -2.80
CA MET A 83 -6.29 1.63 -2.02
C MET A 83 -7.22 2.62 -1.30
N LEU A 84 -6.67 3.68 -0.72
CA LEU A 84 -7.46 4.72 -0.07
C LEU A 84 -8.38 5.44 -1.07
N GLN A 85 -7.89 5.74 -2.26
CA GLN A 85 -8.70 6.33 -3.32
C GLN A 85 -9.82 5.38 -3.78
N PHE A 86 -9.50 4.11 -3.92
CA PHE A 86 -10.47 3.07 -4.30
C PHE A 86 -11.57 2.92 -3.25
N ILE A 87 -11.21 2.92 -1.99
CA ILE A 87 -12.17 2.85 -0.87
C ILE A 87 -13.15 4.03 -0.96
N HIS A 88 -12.64 5.23 -1.17
CA HIS A 88 -13.45 6.45 -1.28
C HIS A 88 -14.39 6.40 -2.50
N LYS A 89 -13.86 6.08 -3.67
CA LYS A 89 -14.64 6.08 -4.92
C LYS A 89 -15.73 5.03 -4.96
N ASN A 90 -15.52 3.90 -4.30
CA ASN A 90 -16.46 2.79 -4.30
C ASN A 90 -17.32 2.72 -3.04
N ASN A 91 -17.26 3.74 -2.19
CA ASN A 91 -18.02 3.81 -0.94
C ASN A 91 -17.85 2.55 -0.08
N ILE A 92 -16.63 2.06 0.02
CA ILE A 92 -16.32 0.90 0.85
C ILE A 92 -16.36 1.34 2.31
N GLU A 93 -17.16 0.65 3.12
CA GLU A 93 -17.30 0.95 4.54
C GLU A 93 -16.17 0.32 5.33
N TYR A 94 -15.39 1.15 6.05
CA TYR A 94 -14.26 0.68 6.87
C TYR A 94 -14.67 -0.37 7.89
N GLU A 95 -15.84 -0.19 8.53
CA GLU A 95 -16.31 -1.15 9.53
C GLU A 95 -16.51 -2.55 8.95
N LYS A 96 -17.08 -2.63 7.75
CA LYS A 96 -17.26 -3.91 7.07
C LYS A 96 -15.93 -4.53 6.67
N LEU A 97 -15.00 -3.71 6.19
CA LEU A 97 -13.66 -4.17 5.82
C LEU A 97 -12.92 -4.71 7.04
N LEU A 98 -12.88 -3.93 8.14
CA LEU A 98 -12.24 -4.35 9.39
C LEU A 98 -12.87 -5.59 9.98
N THR A 99 -14.20 -5.71 9.93
CA THR A 99 -14.91 -6.90 10.41
C THR A 99 -14.47 -8.15 9.64
N LYS A 100 -14.35 -8.06 8.32
CA LYS A 100 -13.86 -9.16 7.48
C LYS A 100 -12.42 -9.54 7.83
N MET A 101 -11.56 -8.54 8.01
CA MET A 101 -10.17 -8.76 8.39
C MET A 101 -10.07 -9.45 9.75
N CYS A 102 -10.80 -8.96 10.75
CA CYS A 102 -10.80 -9.53 12.11
C CYS A 102 -11.26 -10.99 12.10
N LYS A 103 -12.34 -11.30 11.39
CA LYS A 103 -12.84 -12.68 11.29
C LYS A 103 -11.80 -13.63 10.68
N LYS A 104 -11.08 -13.18 9.64
CA LYS A 104 -10.02 -13.98 9.04
C LYS A 104 -8.85 -14.19 9.98
N LEU A 105 -8.45 -13.14 10.69
CA LEU A 105 -7.34 -13.22 11.65
C LEU A 105 -7.68 -14.12 12.83
N ILE A 106 -8.89 -14.03 13.37
CA ILE A 106 -9.35 -14.90 14.45
C ILE A 106 -9.34 -16.36 14.00
N ARG A 107 -9.89 -16.64 12.82
CA ARG A 107 -9.90 -17.98 12.25
C ARG A 107 -8.49 -18.54 12.08
N TYR A 108 -7.58 -17.74 11.57
CA TYR A 108 -6.17 -18.12 11.39
C TYR A 108 -5.51 -18.41 12.75
N TYR A 109 -5.76 -17.56 13.74
CA TYR A 109 -5.20 -17.73 15.08
C TYR A 109 -5.71 -19.02 15.74
N GLU A 110 -7.01 -19.29 15.68
CA GLU A 110 -7.61 -20.51 16.20
C GLU A 110 -7.05 -21.77 15.55
N THR A 111 -6.91 -21.74 14.22
CA THR A 111 -6.36 -22.88 13.46
C THR A 111 -4.92 -23.17 13.85
N LYS A 112 -4.13 -22.15 14.16
CA LYS A 112 -2.73 -22.34 14.58
C LYS A 112 -2.56 -22.87 15.98
N GLN A 113 -3.58 -22.77 16.82
CA GLN A 113 -3.54 -23.27 18.20
C GLN A 113 -3.93 -24.75 18.32
N GLU A 114 -4.48 -25.31 17.26
CA GLU A 114 -4.76 -26.73 17.19
C GLU A 114 -3.51 -27.50 16.77
#